data_81a6418dcf002aea566968166bcc6531
#
_entry.id   81a6418dcf002aea566968166bcc6531
#
_cell.length_a   1.000
_cell.length_b   1.000
_cell.length_c   1.000
_cell.angle_alpha   90.00
_cell.angle_beta   90.00
_cell.angle_gamma   90.00
#
_symmetry.space_group_name_H-M   'P 1'
#
loop_
_entity.id
_entity.type
_entity.pdbx_description
1 polymer ?
#
loop_
_entity_poly.entity_id
_entity_poly.type
_entity_poly.pdbx_seq_one_letter_code
_entity_poly.pdbx_strand_id
1 'polypeptide(L)'
;MTGLIDGSLSTLAPIFAVALATHEPHVAFYAGLATAIGAAISMAFSEGLSDTGELTGRGNPLVRGSITGAGTFLGGILHTLPFLIPHYRIAILSAIVVVGFELVTLAWLRWRFFEVSFVRALATVTVGGVVIAAVSAGLGTAA
;
A
#
# COMPACT_ATOMS: atom_id res chain seq x y z
N MET A 1 -1.29 -0.88 12.07
CA MET A 1 -0.14 -0.23 11.39
C MET A 1 0.47 -1.10 10.32
N THR A 2 0.84 -2.37 10.61
CA THR A 2 1.46 -3.28 9.63
C THR A 2 0.63 -3.38 8.35
N GLY A 3 -0.67 -3.59 8.45
CA GLY A 3 -1.55 -3.65 7.28
C GLY A 3 -1.54 -2.36 6.43
N LEU A 4 -1.61 -1.17 7.06
CA LEU A 4 -1.53 0.10 6.32
C LEU A 4 -0.22 0.22 5.52
N ILE A 5 0.91 -0.08 6.17
CA ILE A 5 2.23 -0.01 5.52
C ILE A 5 2.30 -1.01 4.36
N ASP A 6 1.86 -2.25 4.61
CA ASP A 6 1.86 -3.29 3.58
C ASP A 6 0.96 -2.90 2.41
N GLY A 7 -0.27 -2.48 2.66
CA GLY A 7 -1.19 -2.05 1.61
C GLY A 7 -0.65 -0.89 0.78
N SER A 8 -0.11 0.14 1.45
CA SER A 8 0.44 1.30 0.73
C SER A 8 1.69 0.98 -0.11
N LEU A 9 2.49 -0.01 0.27
CA LEU A 9 3.71 -0.34 -0.46
C LEU A 9 3.53 -1.47 -1.48
N SER A 10 2.81 -2.55 -1.11
CA SER A 10 2.69 -3.73 -1.95
C SER A 10 1.86 -3.51 -3.22
N THR A 11 0.92 -2.57 -3.20
CA THR A 11 0.06 -2.26 -4.34
C THR A 11 0.67 -1.26 -5.32
N LEU A 12 1.69 -0.48 -4.92
CA LEU A 12 2.33 0.51 -5.78
C LEU A 12 2.92 -0.11 -7.05
N ALA A 13 3.67 -1.21 -6.91
CA ALA A 13 4.38 -1.80 -8.04
C ALA A 13 3.43 -2.24 -9.16
N PRO A 14 2.41 -3.07 -8.92
CA PRO A 14 1.50 -3.50 -9.98
C PRO A 14 0.69 -2.35 -10.58
N ILE A 15 0.23 -1.38 -9.78
CA ILE A 15 -0.55 -0.25 -10.28
C ILE A 15 0.28 0.60 -11.23
N PHE A 16 1.46 1.05 -10.79
CA PHE A 16 2.29 1.93 -11.60
C PHE A 16 2.90 1.19 -12.79
N ALA A 17 3.26 -0.10 -12.66
CA ALA A 17 3.70 -0.90 -13.80
C ALA A 17 2.62 -0.99 -14.88
N VAL A 18 1.39 -1.31 -14.51
CA VAL A 18 0.25 -1.37 -15.44
C VAL A 18 -0.07 -0.01 -16.04
N ALA A 19 -0.08 1.05 -15.21
CA ALA A 19 -0.34 2.41 -15.68
C ALA A 19 0.71 2.87 -16.72
N LEU A 20 1.99 2.55 -16.50
CA LEU A 20 3.07 2.90 -17.41
C LEU A 20 3.07 2.05 -18.68
N ALA A 21 2.74 0.77 -18.58
CA ALA A 21 2.69 -0.14 -19.73
C ALA A 21 1.52 0.13 -20.67
N THR A 22 0.34 0.40 -20.09
CA THR A 22 -0.90 0.50 -20.89
C THR A 22 -1.31 1.93 -21.23
N HIS A 23 -0.90 2.91 -20.44
CA HIS A 23 -1.40 4.30 -20.45
C HIS A 23 -2.93 4.41 -20.31
N GLU A 24 -3.57 3.37 -19.78
CA GLU A 24 -5.02 3.25 -19.61
C GLU A 24 -5.39 3.33 -18.11
N PRO A 25 -5.90 4.48 -17.62
CA PRO A 25 -6.18 4.66 -16.19
C PRO A 25 -7.12 3.60 -15.61
N HIS A 26 -8.19 3.24 -16.34
CA HIS A 26 -9.16 2.26 -15.86
C HIS A 26 -8.54 0.86 -15.69
N VAL A 27 -7.59 0.47 -16.54
CA VAL A 27 -6.87 -0.81 -16.40
C VAL A 27 -6.01 -0.79 -15.14
N ALA A 28 -5.30 0.32 -14.89
CA ALA A 28 -4.52 0.52 -13.68
C ALA A 28 -5.42 0.53 -12.42
N PHE A 29 -6.62 1.13 -12.49
CA PHE A 29 -7.59 1.10 -11.41
C PHE A 29 -7.99 -0.34 -11.04
N TYR A 30 -8.38 -1.16 -12.01
CA TYR A 30 -8.76 -2.54 -11.73
C TYR A 30 -7.60 -3.39 -11.25
N ALA A 31 -6.40 -3.17 -11.77
CA ALA A 31 -5.18 -3.84 -11.27
C ALA A 31 -4.92 -3.47 -9.80
N GLY A 32 -5.05 -2.19 -9.45
CA GLY A 32 -4.90 -1.71 -8.09
C GLY A 32 -5.98 -2.25 -7.16
N LEU A 33 -7.23 -2.23 -7.58
CA LEU A 33 -8.34 -2.75 -6.79
C LEU A 33 -8.17 -4.25 -6.51
N ALA A 34 -7.84 -5.05 -7.54
CA ALA A 34 -7.59 -6.47 -7.39
C ALA A 34 -6.42 -6.76 -6.44
N THR A 35 -5.33 -5.99 -6.57
CA THR A 35 -4.15 -6.12 -5.70
C THR A 35 -4.48 -5.73 -4.26
N ALA A 36 -5.20 -4.62 -4.04
CA ALA A 36 -5.61 -4.18 -2.71
C ALA A 36 -6.50 -5.20 -2.00
N ILE A 37 -7.45 -5.80 -2.71
CA ILE A 37 -8.32 -6.87 -2.18
C ILE A 37 -7.48 -8.12 -1.88
N GLY A 38 -6.63 -8.56 -2.80
CA GLY A 38 -5.78 -9.74 -2.62
C GLY A 38 -4.83 -9.60 -1.44
N ALA A 39 -4.16 -8.45 -1.33
CA ALA A 39 -3.27 -8.13 -0.21
C ALA A 39 -4.03 -8.09 1.12
N ALA A 40 -5.21 -7.47 1.15
CA ALA A 40 -6.05 -7.39 2.35
C ALA A 40 -6.46 -8.78 2.86
N ILE A 41 -6.89 -9.66 1.96
CA ILE A 41 -7.24 -11.04 2.30
C ILE A 41 -6.00 -11.77 2.81
N SER A 42 -4.88 -11.69 2.09
CA SER A 42 -3.62 -12.33 2.48
C SER A 42 -3.16 -11.90 3.87
N MET A 43 -3.17 -10.59 4.15
CA MET A 43 -2.76 -10.05 5.45
C MET A 43 -3.74 -10.40 6.57
N ALA A 44 -5.05 -10.46 6.27
CA ALA A 44 -6.04 -10.91 7.24
C ALA A 44 -5.78 -12.36 7.68
N PHE A 45 -5.54 -13.25 6.72
CA PHE A 45 -5.20 -14.64 6.99
C PHE A 45 -3.85 -14.79 7.69
N SER A 46 -2.82 -14.10 7.22
CA SER A 46 -1.49 -14.14 7.81
C SER A 46 -1.50 -13.74 9.28
N GLU A 47 -2.17 -12.64 9.63
CA GLU A 47 -2.30 -12.20 11.01
C GLU A 47 -3.23 -13.11 11.83
N GLY A 48 -4.36 -13.54 11.25
CA GLY A 48 -5.32 -14.42 11.92
C GLY A 48 -4.75 -15.80 12.25
N LEU A 49 -3.86 -16.31 11.39
CA LEU A 49 -3.24 -17.63 11.57
C LEU A 49 -1.89 -17.57 12.31
N SER A 50 -1.38 -16.39 12.66
CA SER A 50 -0.06 -16.25 13.27
C SER A 50 0.05 -16.91 14.65
N ASP A 51 -0.99 -16.79 15.47
CA ASP A 51 -1.13 -17.45 16.78
C ASP A 51 -2.59 -17.42 17.27
N THR A 52 -2.91 -18.30 18.24
CA THR A 52 -4.27 -18.35 18.84
C THR A 52 -4.56 -17.17 19.77
N GLY A 53 -3.54 -16.45 20.21
CA GLY A 53 -3.63 -15.37 21.17
C GLY A 53 -3.66 -15.81 22.63
N GLU A 54 -3.82 -17.12 22.91
CA GLU A 54 -3.93 -17.65 24.28
C GLU A 54 -2.64 -17.47 25.08
N LEU A 55 -1.50 -17.83 24.47
CA LEU A 55 -0.19 -17.71 25.13
C LEU A 55 0.41 -16.29 25.03
N THR A 56 0.11 -15.58 23.96
CA THR A 56 0.70 -14.25 23.67
C THR A 56 -0.08 -13.08 24.25
N GLY A 57 -1.31 -13.32 24.69
CA GLY A 57 -2.21 -12.26 25.16
C GLY A 57 -2.65 -11.28 24.05
N ARG A 58 -2.43 -11.59 22.77
CA ARG A 58 -2.71 -10.68 21.64
C ARG A 58 -4.20 -10.59 21.26
N GLY A 59 -5.06 -11.30 21.98
CA GLY A 59 -6.50 -11.29 21.77
C GLY A 59 -6.96 -12.17 20.61
N ASN A 60 -8.22 -11.99 20.20
CA ASN A 60 -8.88 -12.88 19.22
C ASN A 60 -8.24 -12.77 17.82
N PRO A 61 -7.81 -13.89 17.22
CA PRO A 61 -7.16 -13.95 15.91
C PRO A 61 -8.00 -13.37 14.77
N LEU A 62 -9.33 -13.60 14.78
CA LEU A 62 -10.24 -13.09 13.76
C LEU A 62 -10.32 -11.56 13.80
N VAL A 63 -10.36 -10.97 15.00
CA VAL A 63 -10.40 -9.52 15.15
C VAL A 63 -9.09 -8.90 14.67
N ARG A 64 -7.94 -9.46 15.05
CA ARG A 64 -6.63 -9.00 14.61
C ARG A 64 -6.49 -9.08 13.09
N GLY A 65 -6.83 -10.24 12.52
CA GLY A 65 -6.80 -10.47 11.08
C GLY A 65 -7.68 -9.48 10.33
N SER A 66 -8.92 -9.27 10.79
CA SER A 66 -9.84 -8.31 10.18
C SER A 66 -9.33 -6.88 10.22
N ILE A 67 -8.77 -6.44 11.34
CA ILE A 67 -8.18 -5.10 11.47
C ILE A 67 -6.97 -4.94 10.55
N THR A 68 -6.10 -5.94 10.50
CA THR A 68 -4.90 -5.90 9.64
C THR A 68 -5.29 -5.90 8.17
N GLY A 69 -6.21 -6.77 7.75
CA GLY A 69 -6.71 -6.80 6.38
C GLY A 69 -7.43 -5.51 5.97
N ALA A 70 -8.28 -4.96 6.83
CA ALA A 70 -8.92 -3.67 6.57
C ALA A 70 -7.89 -2.53 6.43
N GLY A 71 -6.85 -2.52 7.28
CA GLY A 71 -5.75 -1.58 7.15
C GLY A 71 -4.99 -1.73 5.84
N THR A 72 -4.73 -2.97 5.40
CA THR A 72 -4.07 -3.25 4.11
C THR A 72 -4.93 -2.78 2.95
N PHE A 73 -6.24 -3.05 2.96
CA PHE A 73 -7.16 -2.55 1.94
C PHE A 73 -7.15 -1.03 1.86
N LEU A 74 -7.27 -0.34 2.99
CA LEU A 74 -7.27 1.12 3.04
C LEU A 74 -5.95 1.70 2.51
N GLY A 75 -4.80 1.13 2.90
CA GLY A 75 -3.52 1.55 2.37
C GLY A 75 -3.40 1.37 0.86
N GLY A 76 -3.88 0.25 0.31
CA GLY A 76 -3.79 -0.04 -1.12
C GLY A 76 -4.78 0.70 -2.01
N ILE A 77 -5.98 1.02 -1.49
CA ILE A 77 -7.01 1.63 -2.31
C ILE A 77 -6.81 3.13 -2.51
N LEU A 78 -6.21 3.85 -1.56
CA LEU A 78 -6.12 5.31 -1.61
C LEU A 78 -5.43 5.82 -2.87
N HIS A 79 -4.25 5.32 -3.21
CA HIS A 79 -3.52 5.72 -4.42
C HIS A 79 -4.00 5.01 -5.70
N THR A 80 -4.96 4.11 -5.58
CA THR A 80 -5.69 3.51 -6.71
C THR A 80 -6.82 4.43 -7.20
N LEU A 81 -7.48 5.17 -6.29
CA LEU A 81 -8.61 6.04 -6.62
C LEU A 81 -8.32 7.10 -7.69
N PRO A 82 -7.15 7.74 -7.75
CA PRO A 82 -6.83 8.69 -8.82
C PRO A 82 -6.96 8.12 -10.23
N PHE A 83 -6.81 6.81 -10.41
CA PHE A 83 -6.97 6.16 -11.71
C PHE A 83 -8.43 6.03 -12.19
N LEU A 84 -9.40 6.50 -11.41
CA LEU A 84 -10.77 6.77 -11.87
C LEU A 84 -10.85 8.01 -12.78
N ILE A 85 -9.82 8.85 -12.79
CA ILE A 85 -9.73 10.02 -13.67
C ILE A 85 -9.38 9.53 -15.08
N PRO A 86 -10.19 9.83 -16.12
CA PRO A 86 -9.97 9.30 -17.47
C PRO A 86 -8.68 9.78 -18.14
N HIS A 87 -8.18 10.95 -17.76
CA HIS A 87 -6.98 11.54 -18.34
C HIS A 87 -5.71 10.98 -17.67
N TYR A 88 -4.97 10.16 -18.40
CA TYR A 88 -3.78 9.46 -17.91
C TYR A 88 -2.78 10.35 -17.15
N ARG A 89 -2.40 11.52 -17.72
CA ARG A 89 -1.44 12.43 -17.07
C ARG A 89 -1.95 12.96 -15.75
N ILE A 90 -3.24 13.28 -15.66
CA ILE A 90 -3.85 13.78 -14.42
C ILE A 90 -3.95 12.64 -13.40
N ALA A 91 -4.37 11.46 -13.83
CA ALA A 91 -4.47 10.29 -12.98
C ALA A 91 -3.12 9.94 -12.32
N ILE A 92 -2.05 9.82 -13.13
CA ILE A 92 -0.73 9.44 -12.60
C ILE A 92 -0.12 10.53 -11.70
N LEU A 93 -0.27 11.82 -12.04
CA LEU A 93 0.20 12.91 -11.19
C LEU A 93 -0.55 12.95 -9.86
N SER A 94 -1.88 12.78 -9.90
CA SER A 94 -2.70 12.70 -8.70
C SER A 94 -2.33 11.49 -7.83
N ALA A 95 -2.07 10.33 -8.45
CA ALA A 95 -1.62 9.14 -7.72
C ALA A 95 -0.27 9.38 -7.03
N ILE A 96 0.69 10.02 -7.70
CA ILE A 96 1.99 10.38 -7.10
C ILE A 96 1.81 11.31 -5.89
N VAL A 97 0.91 12.31 -5.98
CA VAL A 97 0.61 13.21 -4.86
C VAL A 97 0.01 12.44 -3.68
N VAL A 98 -0.95 11.54 -3.95
CA VAL A 98 -1.56 10.69 -2.92
C VAL A 98 -0.52 9.79 -2.26
N VAL A 99 0.35 9.15 -3.04
CA VAL A 99 1.46 8.33 -2.52
C VAL A 99 2.38 9.17 -1.62
N GLY A 100 2.76 10.37 -2.05
CA GLY A 100 3.57 11.28 -1.23
C GLY A 100 2.91 11.60 0.11
N PHE A 101 1.61 11.87 0.10
CA PHE A 101 0.83 12.10 1.32
C PHE A 101 0.77 10.84 2.20
N GLU A 102 0.56 9.66 1.62
CA GLU A 102 0.58 8.39 2.35
C GLU A 102 1.93 8.14 3.02
N LEU A 103 3.05 8.32 2.32
CA LEU A 103 4.38 8.11 2.88
C LEU A 103 4.65 9.05 4.07
N VAL A 104 4.27 10.32 3.97
CA VAL A 104 4.39 11.29 5.07
C VAL A 104 3.50 10.88 6.24
N THR A 105 2.26 10.47 5.97
CA THR A 105 1.32 10.00 6.99
C THR A 105 1.83 8.75 7.70
N LEU A 106 2.37 7.78 6.96
CA LEU A 106 2.99 6.58 7.54
C LEU A 106 4.20 6.92 8.40
N ALA A 107 5.05 7.86 7.95
CA ALA A 107 6.20 8.32 8.72
C ALA A 107 5.76 9.01 10.01
N TRP A 108 4.72 9.85 9.95
CA TRP A 108 4.13 10.51 11.11
C TRP A 108 3.54 9.51 12.10
N LEU A 109 2.77 8.53 11.63
CA LEU A 109 2.22 7.47 12.48
C LEU A 109 3.33 6.65 13.14
N ARG A 110 4.40 6.31 12.41
CA ARG A 110 5.55 5.59 12.99
C ARG A 110 6.26 6.42 14.06
N TRP A 111 6.49 7.70 13.80
CA TRP A 111 7.07 8.60 14.78
C TRP A 111 6.19 8.72 16.02
N ARG A 112 4.87 8.87 15.83
CA ARG A 112 3.93 9.11 16.96
C ARG A 112 3.73 7.88 17.85
N PHE A 113 3.78 6.67 17.30
CA PHE A 113 3.39 5.44 18.00
C PHE A 113 4.52 4.44 18.25
N PHE A 114 5.69 4.58 17.65
CA PHE A 114 6.78 3.57 17.72
C PHE A 114 8.12 4.12 18.21
N GLU A 115 8.16 5.29 18.82
CA GLU A 115 9.37 5.92 19.38
C GLU A 115 10.55 6.04 18.38
N VAL A 116 10.25 6.05 17.08
CA VAL A 116 11.25 6.23 16.01
C VAL A 116 11.29 7.70 15.64
N SER A 117 12.45 8.29 15.40
CA SER A 117 12.53 9.69 14.95
C SER A 117 11.80 9.84 13.60
N PHE A 118 11.09 10.96 13.41
CA PHE A 118 10.33 11.25 12.19
C PHE A 118 11.20 11.14 10.92
N VAL A 119 12.42 11.70 10.97
CA VAL A 119 13.36 11.67 9.85
C VAL A 119 13.74 10.23 9.46
N ARG A 120 14.02 9.38 10.45
CA ARG A 120 14.33 7.96 10.19
C ARG A 120 13.12 7.22 9.65
N ALA A 121 11.94 7.47 10.21
CA ALA A 121 10.70 6.87 9.73
C ALA A 121 10.42 7.28 8.27
N LEU A 122 10.54 8.57 7.96
CA LEU A 122 10.35 9.10 6.60
C LEU A 122 11.39 8.54 5.62
N ALA A 123 12.67 8.53 6.00
CA ALA A 123 13.72 7.96 5.16
C ALA A 123 13.44 6.48 4.83
N THR A 124 13.03 5.68 5.82
CA THR A 124 12.76 4.25 5.63
C THR A 124 11.60 4.02 4.64
N VAL A 125 10.46 4.71 4.82
CA VAL A 125 9.31 4.52 3.92
C VAL A 125 9.56 5.12 2.54
N THR A 126 10.31 6.23 2.45
CA THR A 126 10.69 6.84 1.17
C THR A 126 11.63 5.94 0.38
N VAL A 127 12.65 5.34 1.01
CA VAL A 127 13.54 4.37 0.34
C VAL A 127 12.73 3.20 -0.20
N GLY A 128 11.81 2.63 0.61
CA GLY A 128 10.89 1.58 0.15
C GLY A 128 10.08 2.02 -1.07
N GLY A 129 9.47 3.19 -1.00
CA GLY A 129 8.68 3.77 -2.11
C GLY A 129 9.52 4.00 -3.37
N VAL A 130 10.75 4.52 -3.25
CA VAL A 130 11.65 4.73 -4.40
C VAL A 130 12.06 3.41 -5.05
N VAL A 131 12.40 2.39 -4.26
CA VAL A 131 12.74 1.06 -4.79
C VAL A 131 11.57 0.48 -5.56
N ILE A 132 10.35 0.56 -5.00
CA ILE A 132 9.13 0.08 -5.65
C ILE A 132 8.86 0.86 -6.93
N ALA A 133 8.99 2.19 -6.90
CA ALA A 133 8.81 3.03 -8.09
C ALA A 133 9.81 2.68 -9.21
N ALA A 134 11.07 2.42 -8.86
CA ALA A 134 12.09 1.98 -9.82
C ALA A 134 11.76 0.62 -10.45
N VAL A 135 11.32 -0.35 -9.64
CA VAL A 135 10.85 -1.66 -10.12
C VAL A 135 9.63 -1.50 -11.03
N SER A 136 8.65 -0.69 -10.62
CA SER A 136 7.45 -0.41 -11.42
C SER A 136 7.77 0.19 -12.78
N ALA A 137 8.66 1.20 -12.79
CA ALA A 137 9.11 1.85 -14.02
C ALA A 137 9.85 0.86 -14.93
N GLY A 138 10.75 0.04 -14.36
CA GLY A 138 11.46 -0.99 -15.12
C GLY A 138 10.53 -2.01 -15.76
N LEU A 139 9.55 -2.51 -15.03
CA LEU A 139 8.57 -3.48 -15.54
C LEU A 139 7.59 -2.84 -16.52
N GLY A 140 7.08 -1.65 -16.22
CA GLY A 140 6.11 -0.96 -17.07
C GLY A 140 6.68 -0.45 -18.40
N THR A 141 7.98 -0.16 -18.46
CA THR A 141 8.64 0.26 -19.71
C THR A 141 9.20 -0.91 -20.52
N ALA A 142 9.29 -2.10 -19.95
CA ALA A 142 9.74 -3.32 -20.63
C ALA A 142 8.59 -4.08 -21.31
N ALA A 143 7.35 -3.72 -21.03
CA ALA A 143 6.14 -4.32 -21.59
C ALA A 143 5.69 -3.59 -22.85
#